data_1f1641e1c7a5e647878b773ddca4a36c
#
_entry.id   1f1641e1c7a5e647878b773ddca4a36c
#
_cell.length_a   1.000
_cell.length_b   1.000
_cell.length_c   1.000
_cell.angle_alpha   90.00
_cell.angle_beta   90.00
_cell.angle_gamma   90.00
#
_symmetry.space_group_name_H-M   'P 1'
#
loop_
_entity.id
_entity.type
_entity.pdbx_description
1 polymer ?
#
loop_
_entity_poly.entity_id
_entity_poly.type
_entity_poly.pdbx_seq_one_letter_code
_entity_poly.pdbx_strand_id
1 'polypeptide(L)'
;MADECFTHPRLAALYDPLDPDRSDLDAYVRIAEEFGARQVLDIGCGTGVFALLLAERGIEVVGVDPAQASLDVARGKPGSERVRWIHGDATTLPPLQADLVTMTANAAQQLADPEMWRKTLLGAYEALRPGGHFVFETRDPARRAWEEWNRESSYGVTELPGVGAIEGWDDLVEVDGQLVTFRHTFVFASDGEVLTSESTLRFRERDEIEADLAAQGYVVEDVRDAPDRPGREFVFVALRPGAGHS
;
A
#
# COMPACT_ATOMS: atom_id res chain seq x y z
N MET A 1 -0.35 13.32 -5.69
CA MET A 1 -0.13 12.75 -7.04
C MET A 1 0.72 11.51 -6.81
N ALA A 2 0.41 10.39 -7.44
CA ALA A 2 1.24 9.18 -7.24
C ALA A 2 2.64 9.39 -7.86
N ASP A 3 3.66 8.78 -7.24
CA ASP A 3 5.07 8.97 -7.57
C ASP A 3 5.45 8.32 -8.91
N GLU A 4 6.59 8.72 -9.48
CA GLU A 4 7.06 8.20 -10.78
C GLU A 4 7.25 6.67 -10.77
N CYS A 5 7.67 6.07 -9.65
CA CYS A 5 7.81 4.61 -9.54
C CYS A 5 6.49 3.86 -9.80
N PHE A 6 5.34 4.51 -9.60
CA PHE A 6 4.02 3.94 -9.84
C PHE A 6 3.38 4.43 -11.15
N THR A 7 3.71 5.66 -11.59
CA THR A 7 3.06 6.31 -12.73
C THR A 7 3.82 6.17 -14.04
N HIS A 8 5.16 6.01 -13.99
CA HIS A 8 5.98 5.79 -15.18
C HIS A 8 5.87 4.33 -15.64
N PRO A 9 5.45 4.04 -16.89
CA PRO A 9 5.20 2.68 -17.33
C PRO A 9 6.38 1.72 -17.17
N ARG A 10 7.61 2.20 -17.44
CA ARG A 10 8.82 1.40 -17.31
C ARG A 10 9.12 1.04 -15.85
N LEU A 11 8.89 1.98 -14.91
CA LEU A 11 9.12 1.75 -13.48
C LEU A 11 8.03 0.88 -12.86
N ALA A 12 6.77 1.14 -13.18
CA ALA A 12 5.65 0.30 -12.72
C ALA A 12 5.82 -1.17 -13.13
N ALA A 13 6.34 -1.43 -14.34
CA ALA A 13 6.61 -2.78 -14.81
C ALA A 13 7.76 -3.49 -14.07
N LEU A 14 8.60 -2.75 -13.36
CA LEU A 14 9.72 -3.30 -12.57
C LEU A 14 9.34 -3.61 -11.13
N TYR A 15 8.23 -3.08 -10.64
CA TYR A 15 7.87 -3.15 -9.21
C TYR A 15 7.89 -4.60 -8.70
N ASP A 16 7.18 -5.50 -9.36
CA ASP A 16 7.14 -6.90 -8.94
C ASP A 16 8.44 -7.67 -9.23
N PRO A 17 9.07 -7.53 -10.42
CA PRO A 17 10.33 -8.20 -10.70
C PRO A 17 11.49 -7.83 -9.78
N LEU A 18 11.52 -6.60 -9.25
CA LEU A 18 12.55 -6.15 -8.30
C LEU A 18 12.33 -6.66 -6.88
N ASP A 19 11.07 -6.95 -6.53
CA ASP A 19 10.68 -7.52 -5.23
C ASP A 19 9.79 -8.75 -5.44
N PRO A 20 10.36 -9.89 -5.86
CA PRO A 20 9.60 -11.07 -6.24
C PRO A 20 9.09 -11.89 -5.03
N ASP A 21 9.69 -11.73 -3.86
CA ASP A 21 9.21 -12.37 -2.63
C ASP A 21 8.09 -11.53 -2.02
N ARG A 22 6.86 -12.02 -2.14
CA ARG A 22 5.67 -11.36 -1.61
C ARG A 22 5.04 -12.16 -0.46
N SER A 23 5.88 -12.87 0.29
CA SER A 23 5.47 -13.58 1.51
C SER A 23 5.02 -12.63 2.64
N ASP A 24 5.38 -11.34 2.55
CA ASP A 24 4.85 -10.24 3.35
C ASP A 24 3.31 -10.22 3.34
N LEU A 25 2.70 -10.52 2.19
CA LEU A 25 1.26 -10.52 1.99
C LEU A 25 0.52 -11.70 2.64
N ASP A 26 1.21 -12.77 3.01
CA ASP A 26 0.60 -13.95 3.65
C ASP A 26 -0.11 -13.60 4.97
N ALA A 27 0.41 -12.62 5.70
CA ALA A 27 -0.21 -12.16 6.94
C ALA A 27 -1.58 -11.52 6.66
N TYR A 28 -1.69 -10.72 5.60
CA TYR A 28 -2.94 -10.05 5.21
C TYR A 28 -3.95 -11.02 4.59
N VAL A 29 -3.48 -12.04 3.88
CA VAL A 29 -4.34 -13.16 3.44
C VAL A 29 -4.96 -13.85 4.65
N ARG A 30 -4.15 -14.18 5.68
CA ARG A 30 -4.65 -14.79 6.92
C ARG A 30 -5.64 -13.88 7.65
N ILE A 31 -5.45 -12.56 7.65
CA ILE A 31 -6.40 -11.61 8.22
C ILE A 31 -7.73 -11.64 7.45
N ALA A 32 -7.70 -11.69 6.12
CA ALA A 32 -8.92 -11.82 5.32
C ALA A 32 -9.67 -13.14 5.63
N GLU A 33 -8.96 -14.23 5.84
CA GLU A 33 -9.51 -15.52 6.26
C GLU A 33 -10.06 -15.49 7.70
N GLU A 34 -9.35 -14.85 8.64
CA GLU A 34 -9.74 -14.67 10.05
C GLU A 34 -11.10 -13.97 10.15
N PHE A 35 -11.30 -12.90 9.35
CA PHE A 35 -12.57 -12.17 9.31
C PHE A 35 -13.62 -12.82 8.40
N GLY A 36 -13.30 -13.93 7.74
CA GLY A 36 -14.20 -14.60 6.80
C GLY A 36 -14.65 -13.68 5.66
N ALA A 37 -13.77 -12.79 5.22
CA ALA A 37 -14.07 -11.79 4.23
C ALA A 37 -14.40 -12.44 2.88
N ARG A 38 -15.51 -12.01 2.27
CA ARG A 38 -15.96 -12.44 0.94
C ARG A 38 -15.87 -11.33 -0.09
N GLN A 39 -15.95 -10.09 0.36
CA GLN A 39 -15.83 -8.89 -0.46
C GLN A 39 -14.75 -7.99 0.14
N VAL A 40 -13.69 -7.76 -0.61
CA VAL A 40 -12.53 -6.96 -0.17
C VAL A 40 -12.35 -5.76 -1.10
N LEU A 41 -12.09 -4.59 -0.51
CA LEU A 41 -11.59 -3.42 -1.21
C LEU A 41 -10.12 -3.24 -0.85
N ASP A 42 -9.24 -3.23 -1.85
CA ASP A 42 -7.81 -2.98 -1.72
C ASP A 42 -7.49 -1.56 -2.22
N ILE A 43 -7.19 -0.65 -1.29
CA ILE A 43 -6.88 0.76 -1.57
C ILE A 43 -5.37 0.92 -1.74
N GLY A 44 -4.94 1.52 -2.87
CA GLY A 44 -3.53 1.55 -3.24
C GLY A 44 -3.06 0.19 -3.72
N CYS A 45 -3.90 -0.51 -4.49
CA CYS A 45 -3.64 -1.89 -4.91
C CYS A 45 -2.42 -2.05 -5.85
N GLY A 46 -1.87 -0.96 -6.37
CA GLY A 46 -0.67 -0.94 -7.20
C GLY A 46 -0.75 -1.89 -8.39
N THR A 47 0.24 -2.75 -8.52
CA THR A 47 0.32 -3.79 -9.55
C THR A 47 -0.59 -5.00 -9.28
N GLY A 48 -1.39 -4.96 -8.20
CA GLY A 48 -2.48 -5.89 -7.95
C GLY A 48 -2.09 -7.26 -7.37
N VAL A 49 -0.87 -7.42 -6.83
CA VAL A 49 -0.42 -8.73 -6.31
C VAL A 49 -1.35 -9.23 -5.21
N PHE A 50 -1.64 -8.40 -4.21
CA PHE A 50 -2.50 -8.80 -3.09
C PHE A 50 -3.94 -9.06 -3.55
N ALA A 51 -4.51 -8.17 -4.37
CA ALA A 51 -5.84 -8.34 -4.92
C ALA A 51 -6.00 -9.68 -5.67
N LEU A 52 -4.99 -10.08 -6.45
CA LEU A 52 -4.98 -11.35 -7.17
C LEU A 52 -4.86 -12.55 -6.23
N LEU A 53 -4.00 -12.48 -5.20
CA LEU A 53 -3.89 -13.53 -4.18
C LEU A 53 -5.21 -13.81 -3.47
N LEU A 54 -6.01 -12.79 -3.21
CA LEU A 54 -7.34 -12.92 -2.62
C LEU A 54 -8.35 -13.49 -3.63
N ALA A 55 -8.32 -13.00 -4.88
CA ALA A 55 -9.22 -13.48 -5.94
C ALA A 55 -8.99 -14.96 -6.28
N GLU A 56 -7.75 -15.46 -6.21
CA GLU A 56 -7.42 -16.88 -6.37
C GLU A 56 -8.06 -17.75 -5.29
N ARG A 57 -8.33 -17.20 -4.11
CA ARG A 57 -9.03 -17.85 -2.99
C ARG A 57 -10.55 -17.74 -3.06
N GLY A 58 -11.07 -17.19 -4.17
CA GLY A 58 -12.52 -17.04 -4.38
C GLY A 58 -13.15 -15.85 -3.65
N ILE A 59 -12.35 -14.89 -3.21
CA ILE A 59 -12.80 -13.62 -2.63
C ILE A 59 -13.12 -12.65 -3.76
N GLU A 60 -14.24 -11.94 -3.68
CA GLU A 60 -14.56 -10.86 -4.60
C GLU A 60 -13.73 -9.62 -4.24
N VAL A 61 -12.91 -9.15 -5.17
CA VAL A 61 -11.98 -8.05 -4.91
C VAL A 61 -12.23 -6.86 -5.82
N VAL A 62 -12.24 -5.68 -5.21
CA VAL A 62 -12.14 -4.39 -5.90
C VAL A 62 -10.78 -3.80 -5.55
N GLY A 63 -9.93 -3.57 -6.56
CA GLY A 63 -8.67 -2.86 -6.40
C GLY A 63 -8.81 -1.43 -6.91
N VAL A 64 -8.39 -0.45 -6.12
CA VAL A 64 -8.36 0.96 -6.52
C VAL A 64 -6.96 1.53 -6.37
N ASP A 65 -6.47 2.22 -7.42
CA ASP A 65 -5.17 2.87 -7.41
C ASP A 65 -5.18 4.14 -8.28
N PRO A 66 -4.53 5.23 -7.85
CA PRO A 66 -4.42 6.45 -8.65
C PRO A 66 -3.39 6.36 -9.79
N ALA A 67 -2.50 5.36 -9.79
CA ALA A 67 -1.46 5.17 -10.79
C ALA A 67 -1.96 4.27 -11.93
N GLN A 68 -2.31 4.86 -13.06
CA GLN A 68 -2.78 4.11 -14.24
C GLN A 68 -1.76 3.08 -14.72
N ALA A 69 -0.45 3.41 -14.71
CA ALA A 69 0.58 2.47 -15.17
C ALA A 69 0.67 1.22 -14.27
N SER A 70 0.53 1.37 -12.95
CA SER A 70 0.44 0.23 -12.03
C SER A 70 -0.78 -0.63 -12.31
N LEU A 71 -1.95 -0.01 -12.56
CA LEU A 71 -3.17 -0.74 -12.94
C LEU A 71 -3.06 -1.45 -14.29
N ASP A 72 -2.31 -0.89 -15.25
CA ASP A 72 -2.08 -1.54 -16.53
C ASP A 72 -1.24 -2.81 -16.37
N VAL A 73 -0.25 -2.79 -15.45
CA VAL A 73 0.49 -3.98 -15.04
C VAL A 73 -0.46 -5.00 -14.38
N ALA A 74 -1.29 -4.56 -13.43
CA ALA A 74 -2.26 -5.42 -12.75
C ALA A 74 -3.20 -6.11 -13.73
N ARG A 75 -3.77 -5.36 -14.68
CA ARG A 75 -4.69 -5.87 -15.72
C ARG A 75 -4.02 -6.84 -16.70
N GLY A 76 -2.70 -6.73 -16.88
CA GLY A 76 -1.91 -7.64 -17.72
C GLY A 76 -1.61 -9.00 -17.09
N LYS A 77 -1.84 -9.18 -15.81
CA LYS A 77 -1.52 -10.42 -15.08
C LYS A 77 -2.58 -11.51 -15.31
N PRO A 78 -2.18 -12.79 -15.28
CA PRO A 78 -3.12 -13.91 -15.28
C PRO A 78 -4.11 -13.80 -14.11
N GLY A 79 -5.40 -14.05 -14.36
CA GLY A 79 -6.45 -13.97 -13.35
C GLY A 79 -6.98 -12.56 -13.06
N SER A 80 -6.44 -11.54 -13.74
CA SER A 80 -6.85 -10.14 -13.53
C SER A 80 -8.33 -9.88 -13.83
N GLU A 81 -8.95 -10.70 -14.65
CA GLU A 81 -10.38 -10.67 -14.96
C GLU A 81 -11.28 -10.98 -13.76
N ARG A 82 -10.72 -11.55 -12.69
CA ARG A 82 -11.44 -11.85 -11.43
C ARG A 82 -11.51 -10.67 -10.49
N VAL A 83 -10.75 -9.60 -10.76
CA VAL A 83 -10.67 -8.40 -9.92
C VAL A 83 -11.29 -7.22 -10.64
N ARG A 84 -12.09 -6.43 -9.94
CA ARG A 84 -12.59 -5.17 -10.46
C ARG A 84 -11.59 -4.06 -10.21
N TRP A 85 -10.92 -3.59 -11.26
CA TRP A 85 -9.93 -2.51 -11.18
C TRP A 85 -10.55 -1.14 -11.37
N ILE A 86 -10.27 -0.21 -10.45
CA ILE A 86 -10.74 1.19 -10.49
C ILE A 86 -9.53 2.11 -10.54
N HIS A 87 -9.46 2.98 -11.56
CA HIS A 87 -8.50 4.08 -11.58
C HIS A 87 -9.08 5.25 -10.77
N GLY A 88 -8.48 5.54 -9.63
CA GLY A 88 -8.95 6.53 -8.67
C GLY A 88 -8.37 6.30 -7.29
N ASP A 89 -9.01 6.85 -6.30
CA ASP A 89 -8.65 6.71 -4.88
C ASP A 89 -9.90 6.46 -4.02
N ALA A 90 -9.72 6.39 -2.70
CA ALA A 90 -10.81 6.13 -1.77
C ALA A 90 -11.91 7.22 -1.77
N THR A 91 -11.66 8.41 -2.35
CA THR A 91 -12.64 9.52 -2.43
C THR A 91 -13.57 9.41 -3.64
N THR A 92 -13.24 8.52 -4.58
CA THR A 92 -13.95 8.37 -5.87
C THR A 92 -14.62 7.00 -6.04
N LEU A 93 -14.71 6.24 -4.96
CA LEU A 93 -15.29 4.90 -4.97
C LEU A 93 -16.79 4.92 -5.31
N PRO A 94 -17.28 3.95 -6.10
CA PRO A 94 -18.69 3.70 -6.20
C PRO A 94 -19.22 3.14 -4.87
N PRO A 95 -20.55 3.11 -4.65
CA PRO A 95 -21.12 2.45 -3.49
C PRO A 95 -20.65 0.99 -3.38
N LEU A 96 -20.06 0.64 -2.23
CA LEU A 96 -19.55 -0.69 -1.89
C LEU A 96 -20.09 -1.11 -0.52
N GLN A 97 -20.03 -2.42 -0.24
CA GLN A 97 -20.34 -3.01 1.06
C GLN A 97 -19.32 -4.10 1.38
N ALA A 98 -18.03 -3.71 1.46
CA ALA A 98 -16.94 -4.63 1.70
C ALA A 98 -16.96 -5.20 3.13
N ASP A 99 -16.57 -6.46 3.26
CA ASP A 99 -16.31 -7.08 4.56
C ASP A 99 -15.01 -6.58 5.17
N LEU A 100 -14.03 -6.34 4.29
CA LEU A 100 -12.69 -5.90 4.64
C LEU A 100 -12.22 -4.84 3.63
N VAL A 101 -11.62 -3.78 4.14
CA VAL A 101 -10.84 -2.82 3.36
C VAL A 101 -9.38 -2.96 3.77
N THR A 102 -8.47 -2.92 2.81
CA THR A 102 -7.03 -3.04 3.04
C THR A 102 -6.25 -1.90 2.43
N MET A 103 -5.11 -1.55 3.04
CA MET A 103 -4.03 -0.76 2.45
C MET A 103 -2.70 -1.42 2.85
N THR A 104 -2.14 -2.23 1.97
CA THR A 104 -0.88 -2.95 2.20
C THR A 104 0.33 -2.20 1.65
N ALA A 105 1.54 -2.73 1.88
CA ALA A 105 2.81 -2.19 1.41
C ALA A 105 3.03 -0.72 1.82
N ASN A 106 2.62 -0.37 3.03
CA ASN A 106 2.74 0.99 3.59
C ASN A 106 2.08 2.10 2.76
N ALA A 107 1.06 1.78 1.95
CA ALA A 107 0.33 2.74 1.13
C ALA A 107 -0.26 3.91 1.95
N ALA A 108 -0.59 3.68 3.23
CA ALA A 108 -1.05 4.70 4.16
C ALA A 108 -0.04 5.86 4.34
N GLN A 109 1.25 5.59 4.23
CA GLN A 109 2.30 6.61 4.36
C GLN A 109 2.41 7.54 3.15
N GLN A 110 1.96 7.11 1.96
CA GLN A 110 1.87 7.93 0.75
C GLN A 110 0.85 9.07 0.89
N LEU A 111 -0.08 8.96 1.84
CA LEU A 111 -1.07 9.98 2.13
C LEU A 111 -0.47 11.06 3.05
N ALA A 112 0.52 11.79 2.52
CA ALA A 112 1.25 12.83 3.25
C ALA A 112 0.36 14.03 3.64
N ASP A 113 -0.61 14.40 2.79
CA ASP A 113 -1.58 15.48 3.04
C ASP A 113 -2.61 15.02 4.09
N PRO A 114 -2.78 15.76 5.22
CA PRO A 114 -3.75 15.41 6.27
C PRO A 114 -5.19 15.37 5.79
N GLU A 115 -5.57 16.21 4.83
CA GLU A 115 -6.94 16.22 4.30
C GLU A 115 -7.21 14.99 3.41
N MET A 116 -6.24 14.58 2.59
CA MET A 116 -6.33 13.35 1.81
C MET A 116 -6.36 12.11 2.71
N TRP A 117 -5.55 12.09 3.77
CA TRP A 117 -5.61 11.04 4.77
C TRP A 117 -7.02 10.91 5.38
N ARG A 118 -7.56 12.03 5.89
CA ARG A 118 -8.91 12.06 6.48
C ARG A 118 -9.99 11.61 5.48
N LYS A 119 -9.91 12.05 4.22
CA LYS A 119 -10.85 11.63 3.16
C LYS A 119 -10.73 10.16 2.84
N THR A 120 -9.52 9.61 2.84
CA THR A 120 -9.28 8.18 2.62
C THR A 120 -9.87 7.35 3.74
N LEU A 121 -9.68 7.74 5.01
CA LEU A 121 -10.32 7.07 6.15
C LEU A 121 -11.84 7.08 6.04
N LEU A 122 -12.43 8.22 5.64
CA LEU A 122 -13.88 8.34 5.45
C LEU A 122 -14.36 7.46 4.28
N GLY A 123 -13.68 7.48 3.14
CA GLY A 123 -14.04 6.66 1.98
C GLY A 123 -13.95 5.16 2.27
N ALA A 124 -12.92 4.73 3.01
CA ALA A 124 -12.80 3.37 3.49
C ALA A 124 -13.94 2.99 4.46
N TYR A 125 -14.30 3.90 5.39
CA TYR A 125 -15.43 3.72 6.29
C TYR A 125 -16.75 3.53 5.54
N GLU A 126 -17.03 4.39 4.56
CA GLU A 126 -18.25 4.34 3.77
C GLU A 126 -18.33 3.07 2.89
N ALA A 127 -17.18 2.60 2.39
CA ALA A 127 -17.08 1.37 1.59
C ALA A 127 -17.28 0.10 2.40
N LEU A 128 -17.02 0.11 3.71
CA LEU A 128 -17.26 -1.04 4.59
C LEU A 128 -18.75 -1.21 4.87
N ARG A 129 -19.19 -2.45 5.05
CA ARG A 129 -20.47 -2.73 5.71
C ARG A 129 -20.36 -2.51 7.23
N PRO A 130 -21.47 -2.27 7.95
CA PRO A 130 -21.46 -2.33 9.41
C PRO A 130 -20.94 -3.69 9.91
N GLY A 131 -19.97 -3.68 10.82
CA GLY A 131 -19.25 -4.86 11.28
C GLY A 131 -18.10 -5.31 10.38
N GLY A 132 -17.77 -4.55 9.34
CA GLY A 132 -16.57 -4.77 8.51
C GLY A 132 -15.32 -4.12 9.12
N HIS A 133 -14.14 -4.54 8.63
CA HIS A 133 -12.86 -4.11 9.17
C HIS A 133 -12.04 -3.34 8.14
N PHE A 134 -11.29 -2.35 8.62
CA PHE A 134 -10.23 -1.69 7.87
C PHE A 134 -8.88 -2.12 8.43
N VAL A 135 -8.01 -2.66 7.57
CA VAL A 135 -6.68 -3.16 7.94
C VAL A 135 -5.64 -2.46 7.08
N PHE A 136 -4.65 -1.86 7.72
CA PHE A 136 -3.54 -1.22 7.03
C PHE A 136 -2.29 -1.22 7.89
N GLU A 137 -1.16 -1.03 7.25
CA GLU A 137 0.12 -0.97 7.92
C GLU A 137 0.80 0.38 7.77
N THR A 138 1.68 0.67 8.69
CA THR A 138 2.57 1.83 8.66
C THR A 138 3.81 1.57 9.48
N ARG A 139 4.95 2.12 9.04
CA ARG A 139 6.21 2.01 9.77
C ARG A 139 6.15 2.76 11.09
N ASP A 140 6.73 2.17 12.14
CA ASP A 140 6.93 2.82 13.42
C ASP A 140 7.92 3.99 13.28
N PRO A 141 7.52 5.25 13.50
CA PRO A 141 8.40 6.40 13.42
C PRO A 141 9.63 6.30 14.34
N ALA A 142 9.48 5.65 15.50
CA ALA A 142 10.56 5.49 16.47
C ALA A 142 11.71 4.62 15.92
N ARG A 143 11.48 3.83 14.88
CA ARG A 143 12.49 2.99 14.22
C ARG A 143 13.31 3.73 13.19
N ARG A 144 12.85 4.94 12.77
CA ARG A 144 13.57 5.80 11.83
C ARG A 144 14.08 5.06 10.61
N ALA A 145 13.20 4.26 9.97
CA ALA A 145 13.55 3.40 8.83
C ALA A 145 14.30 4.16 7.72
N TRP A 146 14.05 5.46 7.58
CA TRP A 146 14.69 6.33 6.59
C TRP A 146 16.20 6.53 6.80
N GLU A 147 16.79 6.17 7.97
CA GLU A 147 18.24 6.23 8.18
C GLU A 147 18.99 5.20 7.32
N GLU A 148 18.29 4.15 6.87
CA GLU A 148 18.81 3.15 5.94
C GLU A 148 18.61 3.55 4.46
N TRP A 149 17.87 4.64 4.17
CA TRP A 149 17.61 5.11 2.79
C TRP A 149 18.74 5.99 2.29
N ASN A 150 19.85 5.36 2.03
CA ASN A 150 21.05 5.97 1.48
C ASN A 150 21.72 4.99 0.52
N ARG A 151 22.55 5.51 -0.38
CA ARG A 151 23.17 4.71 -1.42
C ARG A 151 24.06 3.58 -0.87
N GLU A 152 24.72 3.79 0.26
CA GLU A 152 25.60 2.78 0.84
C GLU A 152 24.81 1.53 1.28
N SER A 153 23.62 1.73 1.86
CA SER A 153 22.79 0.65 2.39
C SER A 153 21.84 0.04 1.36
N SER A 154 21.44 0.81 0.33
CA SER A 154 20.37 0.42 -0.61
C SER A 154 20.86 0.10 -2.03
N TYR A 155 22.14 0.38 -2.37
CA TYR A 155 22.66 0.11 -3.71
C TYR A 155 22.60 -1.37 -4.04
N GLY A 156 22.01 -1.68 -5.17
CA GLY A 156 21.94 -3.04 -5.70
C GLY A 156 21.98 -3.06 -7.23
N VAL A 157 22.31 -4.23 -7.76
CA VAL A 157 22.20 -4.53 -9.19
C VAL A 157 21.34 -5.78 -9.33
N THR A 158 20.25 -5.67 -10.07
CA THR A 158 19.34 -6.79 -10.35
C THR A 158 19.33 -7.09 -11.85
N GLU A 159 19.57 -8.35 -12.20
CA GLU A 159 19.45 -8.80 -13.58
C GLU A 159 18.04 -9.32 -13.83
N LEU A 160 17.31 -8.67 -14.75
CA LEU A 160 15.93 -9.04 -15.07
C LEU A 160 15.83 -9.61 -16.48
N PRO A 161 15.18 -10.79 -16.65
CA PRO A 161 14.98 -11.39 -17.97
C PRO A 161 14.25 -10.44 -18.93
N GLY A 162 14.83 -10.20 -20.10
CA GLY A 162 14.25 -9.33 -21.13
C GLY A 162 14.44 -7.83 -20.92
N VAL A 163 14.98 -7.40 -19.78
CA VAL A 163 15.25 -5.99 -19.45
C VAL A 163 16.77 -5.75 -19.38
N GLY A 164 17.52 -6.70 -18.80
CA GLY A 164 18.94 -6.60 -18.50
C GLY A 164 19.22 -6.15 -17.08
N ALA A 165 20.45 -5.74 -16.81
CA ALA A 165 20.86 -5.26 -15.50
C ALA A 165 20.27 -3.87 -15.21
N ILE A 166 19.77 -3.72 -13.99
CA ILE A 166 19.28 -2.46 -13.44
C ILE A 166 20.05 -2.19 -12.15
N GLU A 167 20.72 -1.06 -12.08
CA GLU A 167 21.26 -0.54 -10.83
C GLU A 167 20.19 0.30 -10.16
N GLY A 168 20.06 0.17 -8.84
CA GLY A 168 19.10 0.97 -8.06
C GLY A 168 19.65 1.35 -6.70
N TRP A 169 19.25 2.51 -6.18
CA TRP A 169 19.56 2.95 -4.82
C TRP A 169 18.60 4.04 -4.37
N ASP A 170 18.51 4.21 -3.06
CA ASP A 170 17.80 5.31 -2.42
C ASP A 170 18.78 6.38 -1.95
N ASP A 171 18.33 7.62 -2.01
CA ASP A 171 18.95 8.77 -1.38
C ASP A 171 17.93 9.49 -0.51
N LEU A 172 18.19 9.61 0.80
CA LEU A 172 17.40 10.46 1.68
C LEU A 172 17.58 11.92 1.28
N VAL A 173 16.47 12.59 0.92
CA VAL A 173 16.47 13.97 0.46
C VAL A 173 16.23 14.94 1.61
N GLU A 174 15.18 14.69 2.42
CA GLU A 174 14.77 15.59 3.49
C GLU A 174 13.99 14.86 4.58
N VAL A 175 14.14 15.32 5.82
CA VAL A 175 13.29 14.96 6.96
C VAL A 175 12.76 16.25 7.57
N ASP A 176 11.45 16.50 7.39
CA ASP A 176 10.75 17.66 7.97
C ASP A 176 9.61 17.19 8.87
N GLY A 177 9.89 17.14 10.18
CA GLY A 177 8.95 16.62 11.16
C GLY A 177 8.58 15.16 10.85
N GLN A 178 7.31 14.92 10.55
CA GLN A 178 6.79 13.60 10.17
C GLN A 178 6.95 13.29 8.67
N LEU A 179 7.35 14.27 7.86
CA LEU A 179 7.52 14.09 6.42
C LEU A 179 8.95 13.68 6.11
N VAL A 180 9.08 12.59 5.38
CA VAL A 180 10.38 12.06 4.94
C VAL A 180 10.35 11.92 3.43
N THR A 181 11.23 12.66 2.76
CA THR A 181 11.39 12.64 1.30
C THR A 181 12.64 11.87 0.94
N PHE A 182 12.50 10.91 0.05
CA PHE A 182 13.61 10.15 -0.51
C PHE A 182 13.48 10.06 -2.02
N ARG A 183 14.61 9.80 -2.68
CA ARG A 183 14.68 9.60 -4.12
C ARG A 183 15.23 8.21 -4.42
N HIS A 184 14.48 7.44 -5.17
CA HIS A 184 14.96 6.21 -5.77
C HIS A 184 15.52 6.49 -7.18
N THR A 185 16.71 6.00 -7.46
CA THR A 185 17.37 6.11 -8.78
C THR A 185 17.48 4.73 -9.41
N PHE A 186 17.12 4.63 -10.69
CA PHE A 186 17.23 3.42 -11.51
C PHE A 186 18.13 3.72 -12.71
N VAL A 187 19.13 2.88 -12.97
CA VAL A 187 20.02 2.97 -14.13
C VAL A 187 19.89 1.69 -14.95
N PHE A 188 19.46 1.82 -16.18
CA PHE A 188 19.24 0.69 -17.08
C PHE A 188 20.50 0.44 -17.93
N ALA A 189 21.14 -0.73 -17.76
CA ALA A 189 22.33 -1.07 -18.53
C ALA A 189 22.04 -1.28 -20.03
N SER A 190 20.79 -1.62 -20.38
CA SER A 190 20.39 -1.92 -21.75
C SER A 190 20.45 -0.73 -22.71
N ASP A 191 20.20 0.49 -22.22
CA ASP A 191 20.14 1.71 -23.03
C ASP A 191 20.79 2.92 -22.36
N GLY A 192 21.27 2.77 -21.11
CA GLY A 192 21.89 3.84 -20.34
C GLY A 192 20.88 4.86 -19.78
N GLU A 193 19.55 4.61 -19.90
CA GLU A 193 18.55 5.51 -19.34
C GLU A 193 18.64 5.54 -17.80
N VAL A 194 18.49 6.74 -17.25
CA VAL A 194 18.41 6.96 -15.80
C VAL A 194 17.03 7.54 -15.49
N LEU A 195 16.27 6.82 -14.68
CA LEU A 195 14.98 7.26 -14.19
C LEU A 195 15.07 7.48 -12.67
N THR A 196 14.36 8.47 -12.18
CA THR A 196 14.27 8.76 -10.74
C THR A 196 12.82 8.86 -10.32
N SER A 197 12.54 8.46 -9.09
CA SER A 197 11.25 8.66 -8.44
C SER A 197 11.48 9.29 -7.08
N GLU A 198 10.85 10.42 -6.84
CA GLU A 198 10.88 11.08 -5.53
C GLU A 198 9.56 10.85 -4.81
N SER A 199 9.65 10.41 -3.55
CA SER A 199 8.52 10.08 -2.72
C SER A 199 8.60 10.81 -1.40
N THR A 200 7.49 11.39 -0.95
CA THR A 200 7.35 11.96 0.39
C THR A 200 6.37 11.12 1.20
N LEU A 201 6.87 10.44 2.22
CA LEU A 201 6.07 9.63 3.12
C LEU A 201 5.80 10.36 4.41
N ARG A 202 4.61 10.16 5.00
CA ARG A 202 4.30 10.66 6.33
C ARG A 202 4.37 9.56 7.37
N PHE A 203 5.23 9.76 8.36
CA PHE A 203 5.41 8.88 9.52
C PHE A 203 4.55 9.40 10.69
N ARG A 204 3.31 8.91 10.78
CA ARG A 204 2.39 9.26 11.86
C ARG A 204 2.67 8.44 13.10
N GLU A 205 2.55 9.07 14.26
CA GLU A 205 2.61 8.35 15.53
C GLU A 205 1.36 7.46 15.71
N ARG A 206 1.51 6.38 16.47
CA ARG A 206 0.45 5.41 16.68
C ARG A 206 -0.81 6.04 17.27
N ASP A 207 -0.66 6.88 18.30
CA ASP A 207 -1.77 7.54 18.97
C ASP A 207 -2.48 8.58 18.08
N GLU A 208 -1.76 9.23 17.16
CA GLU A 208 -2.33 10.09 16.12
C GLU A 208 -3.26 9.27 15.20
N ILE A 209 -2.80 8.11 14.73
CA ILE A 209 -3.59 7.23 13.87
C ILE A 209 -4.84 6.72 14.60
N GLU A 210 -4.69 6.27 15.85
CA GLU A 210 -5.82 5.80 16.67
C GLU A 210 -6.86 6.92 16.87
N ALA A 211 -6.41 8.17 17.11
CA ALA A 211 -7.30 9.34 17.24
C ALA A 211 -8.01 9.67 15.91
N ASP A 212 -7.30 9.61 14.79
CA ASP A 212 -7.87 9.87 13.46
C ASP A 212 -8.93 8.83 13.09
N LEU A 213 -8.66 7.55 13.36
CA LEU A 213 -9.63 6.45 13.17
C LEU A 213 -10.88 6.66 14.02
N ALA A 214 -10.70 6.96 15.32
CA ALA A 214 -11.80 7.22 16.23
C ALA A 214 -12.65 8.44 15.79
N ALA A 215 -12.02 9.49 15.28
CA ALA A 215 -12.69 10.68 14.75
C ALA A 215 -13.58 10.38 13.53
N GLN A 216 -13.27 9.34 12.76
CA GLN A 216 -14.08 8.85 11.64
C GLN A 216 -15.14 7.81 12.08
N GLY A 217 -15.18 7.42 13.36
CA GLY A 217 -16.16 6.49 13.89
C GLY A 217 -15.70 5.01 13.91
N TYR A 218 -14.44 4.74 13.62
CA TYR A 218 -13.88 3.40 13.82
C TYR A 218 -13.63 3.07 15.29
N VAL A 219 -13.63 1.79 15.60
CA VAL A 219 -13.10 1.24 16.85
C VAL A 219 -11.83 0.48 16.52
N VAL A 220 -10.69 0.90 17.03
CA VAL A 220 -9.43 0.14 16.90
C VAL A 220 -9.53 -1.08 17.82
N GLU A 221 -9.63 -2.27 17.23
CA GLU A 221 -9.74 -3.53 17.98
C GLU A 221 -8.37 -4.11 18.30
N ASP A 222 -7.40 -3.89 17.41
CA ASP A 222 -6.06 -4.43 17.58
C ASP A 222 -5.01 -3.58 16.84
N VAL A 223 -3.78 -3.60 17.33
CA VAL A 223 -2.61 -3.08 16.62
C VAL A 223 -1.54 -4.17 16.71
N ARG A 224 -1.38 -4.90 15.62
CA ARG A 224 -0.50 -6.06 15.51
C ARG A 224 0.89 -5.64 15.04
N ASP A 225 1.84 -6.52 15.24
CA ASP A 225 3.17 -6.43 14.64
C ASP A 225 3.13 -7.02 13.21
N ALA A 226 3.92 -6.45 12.30
CA ALA A 226 4.10 -7.02 10.98
C ALA A 226 5.03 -8.25 11.06
N PRO A 227 4.58 -9.46 10.68
CA PRO A 227 5.37 -10.68 10.90
C PRO A 227 6.67 -10.74 10.09
N ASP A 228 6.70 -10.08 8.94
CA ASP A 228 7.88 -9.97 8.05
C ASP A 228 8.89 -8.93 8.54
N ARG A 229 8.44 -7.98 9.37
CA ARG A 229 9.26 -6.87 9.93
C ARG A 229 9.02 -6.66 11.42
N PRO A 230 9.29 -7.66 12.26
CA PRO A 230 8.93 -7.61 13.68
C PRO A 230 9.48 -6.38 14.41
N GLY A 231 8.59 -5.67 15.11
CA GLY A 231 8.88 -4.46 15.88
C GLY A 231 9.27 -3.24 15.04
N ARG A 232 8.99 -3.23 13.74
CA ARG A 232 9.28 -2.11 12.83
C ARG A 232 8.04 -1.43 12.26
N GLU A 233 6.90 -2.11 12.28
CA GLU A 233 5.66 -1.65 11.66
C GLU A 233 4.46 -1.96 12.55
N PHE A 234 3.42 -1.15 12.42
CA PHE A 234 2.12 -1.37 13.05
C PHE A 234 1.12 -1.82 12.00
N VAL A 235 0.37 -2.89 12.28
CA VAL A 235 -0.78 -3.32 11.49
C VAL A 235 -2.04 -2.99 12.27
N PHE A 236 -2.76 -1.95 11.88
CA PHE A 236 -3.99 -1.52 12.51
C PHE A 236 -5.17 -2.38 12.03
N VAL A 237 -5.99 -2.81 12.98
CA VAL A 237 -7.25 -3.51 12.74
C VAL A 237 -8.37 -2.66 13.34
N ALA A 238 -9.12 -1.99 12.48
CA ALA A 238 -10.15 -1.03 12.87
C ALA A 238 -11.54 -1.49 12.40
N LEU A 239 -12.46 -1.63 13.32
CA LEU A 239 -13.85 -2.04 13.08
C LEU A 239 -14.71 -0.83 12.69
N ARG A 240 -15.55 -0.97 11.65
CA ARG A 240 -16.74 -0.14 11.48
C ARG A 240 -17.87 -0.68 12.35
N PRO A 241 -18.28 -0.02 13.45
CA PRO A 241 -19.33 -0.54 14.32
C PRO A 241 -20.67 -0.74 13.59
N GLY A 242 -21.42 -1.76 13.99
CA GLY A 242 -22.81 -1.92 13.58
C GLY A 242 -23.74 -0.92 14.29
N ALA A 243 -24.93 -0.68 13.72
CA ALA A 243 -25.95 0.16 14.34
C ALA A 243 -26.45 -0.51 15.63
N GLY A 244 -25.74 -0.32 16.76
CA GLY A 244 -26.10 -0.92 18.05
C GLY A 244 -25.00 -0.94 19.09
N HIS A 245 -23.83 -0.43 18.77
CA HIS A 245 -22.72 -0.26 19.71
C HIS A 245 -22.53 1.24 19.98
N SER A 246 -23.38 1.82 20.80
CA SER A 246 -23.23 3.17 21.36
C SER A 246 -23.21 3.08 22.89
#